data_7272678850c38328e2a394bfdda7c36c
#
_entry.id   7272678850c38328e2a394bfdda7c36c
#
_cell.length_a   1.000
_cell.length_b   1.000
_cell.length_c   1.000
_cell.angle_alpha   90.00
_cell.angle_beta   90.00
_cell.angle_gamma   90.00
#
_symmetry.space_group_name_H-M   'P 1'
#
loop_
_entity.id
_entity.type
_entity.pdbx_description
1 polymer ?
#
loop_
_entity_poly.entity_id
_entity_poly.type
_entity_poly.pdbx_seq_one_letter_code
_entity_poly.pdbx_strand_id
1 'polypeptide(L)'
;MKKIILLGYMGCGKSTIAQKLSGMISIPYVDLDEYIEKNEKMSIKQIFENHGEIHFRKLEHTYFLELLNNPGKNIIGLGGGTPCYANNHELLIGDGVTSIYLKASIDTLFNRLVSNKSKRPLIADKSEEEMKEFIAKHLFDRSFYYNHAQYKVNIDDKSIEETVNDILNLLA
;
A
#
# COMPACT_ATOMS: atom_id res chain seq x y z
N MET A 1 -2.68 -9.47 -19.55
CA MET A 1 -2.21 -10.15 -18.30
C MET A 1 -2.65 -9.29 -17.13
N LYS A 2 -3.19 -9.87 -16.06
CA LYS A 2 -3.85 -9.09 -15.01
C LYS A 2 -2.85 -8.77 -13.88
N LYS A 3 -2.67 -7.48 -13.57
CA LYS A 3 -1.95 -7.00 -12.40
C LYS A 3 -2.96 -6.73 -11.29
N ILE A 4 -2.71 -7.23 -10.09
CA ILE A 4 -3.53 -6.94 -8.92
C ILE A 4 -2.74 -5.95 -8.06
N ILE A 5 -3.28 -4.77 -7.83
CA ILE A 5 -2.65 -3.72 -7.03
C ILE A 5 -3.39 -3.61 -5.70
N LEU A 6 -2.65 -3.74 -4.60
CA LEU A 6 -3.16 -3.51 -3.27
C LEU A 6 -2.61 -2.19 -2.73
N LEU A 7 -3.50 -1.32 -2.29
CA LEU A 7 -3.15 -0.04 -1.68
C LEU A 7 -3.93 0.20 -0.38
N GLY A 8 -3.41 1.06 0.44
CA GLY A 8 -3.99 1.40 1.74
C GLY A 8 -2.98 2.04 2.67
N TYR A 9 -3.48 2.57 3.78
CA TYR A 9 -2.67 3.25 4.78
C TYR A 9 -1.76 2.26 5.54
N MET A 10 -0.67 2.76 6.12
CA MET A 10 0.17 1.92 6.99
C MET A 10 -0.66 1.32 8.14
N GLY A 11 -0.41 0.06 8.45
CA GLY A 11 -1.17 -0.67 9.47
C GLY A 11 -2.48 -1.30 8.99
N CYS A 12 -2.87 -1.13 7.71
CA CYS A 12 -4.07 -1.79 7.17
C CYS A 12 -3.89 -3.31 6.93
N GLY A 13 -2.68 -3.85 7.10
CA GLY A 13 -2.41 -5.28 6.92
C GLY A 13 -2.14 -5.71 5.48
N LYS A 14 -1.85 -4.78 4.60
CA LYS A 14 -1.65 -4.99 3.16
C LYS A 14 -0.67 -6.12 2.83
N SER A 15 0.53 -6.14 3.44
CA SER A 15 1.55 -7.14 3.15
C SER A 15 1.10 -8.55 3.57
N THR A 16 0.46 -8.69 4.73
CA THR A 16 -0.08 -9.97 5.21
C THR A 16 -1.20 -10.49 4.30
N ILE A 17 -2.12 -9.60 3.91
CA ILE A 17 -3.21 -9.91 2.99
C ILE A 17 -2.65 -10.32 1.62
N ALA A 18 -1.67 -9.57 1.10
CA ALA A 18 -1.04 -9.85 -0.17
C ALA A 18 -0.33 -11.19 -0.21
N GLN A 19 0.42 -11.53 0.84
CA GLN A 19 1.11 -12.82 0.96
C GLN A 19 0.12 -13.98 1.00
N LYS A 20 -0.96 -13.86 1.78
CA LYS A 20 -1.99 -14.90 1.86
C LYS A 20 -2.72 -15.06 0.53
N LEU A 21 -3.12 -13.96 -0.10
CA LEU A 21 -3.74 -13.96 -1.43
C LEU A 21 -2.82 -14.63 -2.46
N SER A 22 -1.53 -14.25 -2.47
CA SER A 22 -0.50 -14.83 -3.35
C SER A 22 -0.44 -16.35 -3.24
N GLY A 23 -0.43 -16.89 -2.01
CA GLY A 23 -0.44 -18.34 -1.78
C GLY A 23 -1.71 -19.03 -2.28
N MET A 24 -2.88 -18.38 -2.16
CA MET A 24 -4.15 -18.97 -2.56
C MET A 24 -4.36 -19.00 -4.07
N ILE A 25 -3.91 -17.96 -4.79
CA ILE A 25 -4.12 -17.87 -6.25
C ILE A 25 -2.88 -18.20 -7.07
N SER A 26 -1.76 -18.56 -6.41
CA SER A 26 -0.48 -18.87 -7.05
C SER A 26 0.03 -17.77 -7.99
N ILE A 27 -0.15 -16.51 -7.58
CA ILE A 27 0.37 -15.32 -8.27
C ILE A 27 1.41 -14.66 -7.37
N PRO A 28 2.64 -14.38 -7.85
CA PRO A 28 3.70 -13.80 -7.01
C PRO A 28 3.32 -12.42 -6.48
N TYR A 29 3.69 -12.16 -5.23
CA TYR A 29 3.57 -10.86 -4.58
C TYR A 29 4.89 -10.10 -4.63
N VAL A 30 4.80 -8.81 -4.94
CA VAL A 30 5.92 -7.86 -4.92
C VAL A 30 5.50 -6.64 -4.11
N ASP A 31 6.24 -6.33 -3.06
CA ASP A 31 6.15 -5.06 -2.36
C ASP A 31 6.99 -4.01 -3.10
N LEU A 32 6.41 -2.87 -3.45
CA LEU A 32 7.09 -1.83 -4.22
C LEU A 32 8.27 -1.22 -3.45
N ASP A 33 8.13 -0.99 -2.15
CA ASP A 33 9.20 -0.44 -1.32
C ASP A 33 10.40 -1.42 -1.25
N GLU A 34 10.14 -2.71 -1.01
CA GLU A 34 11.18 -3.75 -1.03
C GLU A 34 11.83 -3.89 -2.41
N TYR A 35 11.04 -3.74 -3.48
CA TYR A 35 11.54 -3.78 -4.84
C TYR A 35 12.50 -2.62 -5.13
N ILE A 36 12.15 -1.40 -4.69
CA ILE A 36 13.02 -0.22 -4.78
C ILE A 36 14.32 -0.45 -3.99
N GLU A 37 14.23 -0.83 -2.73
CA GLU A 37 15.41 -1.07 -1.88
C GLU A 37 16.38 -2.08 -2.47
N LYS A 38 15.84 -3.17 -3.03
CA LYS A 38 16.64 -4.21 -3.68
C LYS A 38 17.39 -3.70 -4.91
N ASN A 39 16.73 -2.91 -5.75
CA ASN A 39 17.34 -2.40 -6.99
C ASN A 39 18.32 -1.25 -6.72
N GLU A 40 17.99 -0.34 -5.81
CA GLU A 40 18.86 0.78 -5.42
C GLU A 40 19.99 0.35 -4.48
N LYS A 41 19.91 -0.83 -3.86
CA LYS A 41 20.84 -1.33 -2.83
C LYS A 41 20.95 -0.38 -1.63
N MET A 42 19.88 0.33 -1.35
CA MET A 42 19.72 1.28 -0.25
C MET A 42 18.34 1.14 0.37
N SER A 43 18.24 1.33 1.67
CA SER A 43 16.92 1.43 2.31
C SER A 43 16.19 2.70 1.88
N ILE A 44 14.86 2.69 1.95
CA ILE A 44 14.04 3.90 1.68
C ILE A 44 14.54 5.08 2.52
N LYS A 45 14.85 4.84 3.80
CA LYS A 45 15.42 5.86 4.68
C LYS A 45 16.71 6.48 4.12
N GLN A 46 17.64 5.64 3.67
CA GLN A 46 18.90 6.10 3.06
C GLN A 46 18.67 6.89 1.78
N ILE A 47 17.71 6.47 0.95
CA ILE A 47 17.34 7.22 -0.27
C ILE A 47 16.85 8.62 0.09
N PHE A 48 15.96 8.74 1.09
CA PHE A 48 15.48 10.04 1.57
C PHE A 48 16.60 10.91 2.13
N GLU A 49 17.47 10.34 2.96
CA GLU A 49 18.59 11.06 3.60
C GLU A 49 19.63 11.53 2.57
N ASN A 50 19.96 10.70 1.59
CA ASN A 50 21.03 10.96 0.62
C ASN A 50 20.56 11.77 -0.60
N HIS A 51 19.30 11.59 -1.02
CA HIS A 51 18.80 12.13 -2.29
C HIS A 51 17.52 12.95 -2.16
N GLY A 52 16.85 12.90 -1.03
CA GLY A 52 15.61 13.65 -0.74
C GLY A 52 14.34 13.00 -1.31
N GLU A 53 13.20 13.60 -0.90
CA GLU A 53 11.88 13.06 -1.24
C GLU A 53 11.58 13.09 -2.74
N ILE A 54 11.92 14.17 -3.44
CA ILE A 54 11.65 14.31 -4.88
C ILE A 54 12.31 13.18 -5.66
N HIS A 55 13.54 12.83 -5.31
CA HIS A 55 14.25 11.73 -5.96
C HIS A 55 13.58 10.39 -5.68
N PHE A 56 13.22 10.14 -4.43
CA PHE A 56 12.48 8.92 -4.06
C PHE A 56 11.16 8.79 -4.84
N ARG A 57 10.38 9.86 -4.97
CA ARG A 57 9.11 9.83 -5.72
C ARG A 57 9.29 9.54 -7.20
N LYS A 58 10.40 9.98 -7.79
CA LYS A 58 10.77 9.61 -9.18
C LYS A 58 11.10 8.14 -9.29
N LEU A 59 11.90 7.60 -8.38
CA LEU A 59 12.22 6.17 -8.33
C LEU A 59 10.95 5.33 -8.13
N GLU A 60 10.12 5.69 -7.18
CA GLU A 60 8.84 5.03 -6.89
C GLU A 60 7.95 4.94 -8.14
N HIS A 61 7.79 6.03 -8.86
CA HIS A 61 7.04 6.05 -10.11
C HIS A 61 7.68 5.16 -11.18
N THR A 62 8.99 5.25 -11.36
CA THR A 62 9.72 4.46 -12.36
C THR A 62 9.58 2.97 -12.10
N TYR A 63 9.80 2.52 -10.88
CA TYR A 63 9.70 1.10 -10.52
C TYR A 63 8.26 0.60 -10.51
N PHE A 64 7.28 1.46 -10.17
CA PHE A 64 5.88 1.09 -10.30
C PHE A 64 5.50 0.85 -11.77
N LEU A 65 5.89 1.73 -12.68
CA LEU A 65 5.70 1.53 -14.13
C LEU A 65 6.40 0.26 -14.64
N GLU A 66 7.61 0.00 -14.17
CA GLU A 66 8.34 -1.23 -14.53
C GLU A 66 7.57 -2.47 -14.12
N LEU A 67 7.07 -2.53 -12.88
CA LEU A 67 6.28 -3.66 -12.37
C LEU A 67 4.98 -3.85 -13.15
N LEU A 68 4.33 -2.76 -13.56
CA LEU A 68 3.12 -2.82 -14.39
C LEU A 68 3.41 -3.39 -15.80
N ASN A 69 4.55 -3.02 -16.38
CA ASN A 69 4.93 -3.42 -17.72
C ASN A 69 5.64 -4.78 -17.80
N ASN A 70 6.14 -5.29 -16.67
CA ASN A 70 6.77 -6.61 -16.64
C ASN A 70 5.80 -7.70 -17.12
N PRO A 71 6.24 -8.68 -17.91
CA PRO A 71 5.39 -9.77 -18.35
C PRO A 71 4.98 -10.64 -17.15
N GLY A 72 3.74 -11.14 -17.19
CA GLY A 72 3.20 -12.02 -16.15
C GLY A 72 2.15 -11.37 -15.26
N LYS A 73 1.55 -12.19 -14.42
CA LYS A 73 0.58 -11.79 -13.39
C LYS A 73 1.35 -11.51 -12.11
N ASN A 74 1.12 -10.39 -11.45
CA ASN A 74 1.70 -10.05 -10.16
C ASN A 74 0.65 -9.40 -9.26
N ILE A 75 0.80 -9.64 -7.95
CA ILE A 75 0.18 -8.82 -6.91
C ILE A 75 1.23 -7.78 -6.52
N ILE A 76 0.89 -6.50 -6.62
CA ILE A 76 1.78 -5.38 -6.30
C ILE A 76 1.23 -4.66 -5.08
N GLY A 77 1.99 -4.61 -4.00
CA GLY A 77 1.68 -3.80 -2.82
C GLY A 77 2.32 -2.41 -2.93
N LEU A 78 1.51 -1.36 -2.88
CA LEU A 78 1.99 0.01 -2.93
C LEU A 78 2.31 0.56 -1.54
N GLY A 79 3.31 1.43 -1.44
CA GLY A 79 3.51 2.28 -0.28
C GLY A 79 2.31 3.21 -0.06
N GLY A 80 2.06 3.61 1.19
CA GLY A 80 0.88 4.44 1.52
C GLY A 80 0.85 5.80 0.81
N GLY A 81 2.00 6.35 0.44
CA GLY A 81 2.11 7.61 -0.30
C GLY A 81 2.14 7.43 -1.83
N THR A 82 2.41 6.23 -2.33
CA THR A 82 2.62 5.99 -3.77
C THR A 82 1.51 6.56 -4.66
N PRO A 83 0.21 6.35 -4.37
CA PRO A 83 -0.86 6.88 -5.22
C PRO A 83 -0.92 8.42 -5.27
N CYS A 84 -0.35 9.09 -4.27
CA CYS A 84 -0.49 10.53 -4.08
C CYS A 84 0.52 11.38 -4.88
N TYR A 85 1.51 10.76 -5.52
CA TYR A 85 2.59 11.46 -6.21
C TYR A 85 2.71 11.01 -7.67
N ALA A 86 3.30 11.88 -8.49
CA ALA A 86 3.63 11.61 -9.89
C ALA A 86 2.46 11.03 -10.72
N ASN A 87 1.22 11.41 -10.40
CA ASN A 87 -0.01 10.89 -11.02
C ASN A 87 -0.16 9.35 -10.97
N ASN A 88 0.47 8.69 -10.00
CA ASN A 88 0.39 7.24 -9.85
C ASN A 88 -1.05 6.73 -9.65
N HIS A 89 -1.96 7.57 -9.14
CA HIS A 89 -3.37 7.22 -9.01
C HIS A 89 -4.07 6.92 -10.36
N GLU A 90 -3.60 7.52 -11.45
CA GLU A 90 -4.11 7.26 -12.78
C GLU A 90 -3.75 5.84 -13.27
N LEU A 91 -2.64 5.29 -12.77
CA LEU A 91 -2.18 3.93 -13.06
C LEU A 91 -2.98 2.83 -12.34
N LEU A 92 -3.86 3.21 -11.42
CA LEU A 92 -4.76 2.28 -10.72
C LEU A 92 -5.92 1.80 -11.59
N ILE A 93 -6.12 2.43 -12.75
CA ILE A 93 -7.21 2.16 -13.68
C ILE A 93 -6.60 1.84 -15.04
N GLY A 94 -7.10 0.81 -15.70
CA GLY A 94 -6.65 0.48 -17.05
C GLY A 94 -6.84 -1.00 -17.40
N ASP A 95 -6.65 -1.30 -18.67
CA ASP A 95 -6.74 -2.67 -19.17
C ASP A 95 -5.64 -3.55 -18.53
N GLY A 96 -6.06 -4.67 -17.99
CA GLY A 96 -5.13 -5.61 -17.35
C GLY A 96 -4.70 -5.24 -15.92
N VAL A 97 -5.28 -4.20 -15.33
CA VAL A 97 -5.08 -3.80 -13.93
C VAL A 97 -6.34 -4.06 -13.13
N THR A 98 -6.20 -4.53 -11.90
CA THR A 98 -7.26 -4.59 -10.90
C THR A 98 -6.71 -4.01 -9.61
N SER A 99 -7.15 -2.82 -9.24
CA SER A 99 -6.69 -2.13 -8.04
C SER A 99 -7.73 -2.23 -6.91
N ILE A 100 -7.25 -2.49 -5.70
CA ILE A 100 -8.07 -2.73 -4.52
C ILE A 100 -7.55 -1.88 -3.36
N TYR A 101 -8.37 -0.97 -2.88
CA TYR A 101 -8.11 -0.18 -1.70
C TYR A 101 -8.58 -0.93 -0.45
N LEU A 102 -7.64 -1.27 0.43
CA LEU A 102 -7.91 -1.83 1.75
C LEU A 102 -8.25 -0.70 2.71
N LYS A 103 -9.55 -0.42 2.84
CA LYS A 103 -10.08 0.70 3.61
C LYS A 103 -10.25 0.31 5.07
N ALA A 104 -9.65 1.09 5.96
CA ALA A 104 -9.80 0.95 7.40
C ALA A 104 -10.24 2.28 8.04
N SER A 105 -10.97 2.20 9.14
CA SER A 105 -11.28 3.35 9.99
C SER A 105 -10.03 3.84 10.73
N ILE A 106 -10.09 5.09 11.22
CA ILE A 106 -9.04 5.67 12.05
C ILE A 106 -8.80 4.80 13.28
N ASP A 107 -9.85 4.34 13.93
CA ASP A 107 -9.75 3.51 15.14
C ASP A 107 -9.09 2.16 14.87
N THR A 108 -9.44 1.50 13.76
CA THR A 108 -8.79 0.24 13.35
C THR A 108 -7.30 0.44 13.10
N LEU A 109 -6.94 1.48 12.35
CA LEU A 109 -5.54 1.81 12.07
C LEU A 109 -4.78 2.18 13.35
N PHE A 110 -5.38 3.00 14.20
CA PHE A 110 -4.80 3.37 15.49
C PHE A 110 -4.50 2.14 16.34
N ASN A 111 -5.46 1.26 16.54
CA ASN A 111 -5.31 0.05 17.37
C ASN A 111 -4.20 -0.89 16.83
N ARG A 112 -4.11 -1.02 15.51
CA ARG A 112 -3.05 -1.83 14.87
C ARG A 112 -1.67 -1.19 14.96
N LEU A 113 -1.59 0.14 14.85
CA LEU A 113 -0.32 0.88 14.90
C LEU A 113 0.23 1.00 16.32
N VAL A 114 -0.63 1.11 17.35
CA VAL A 114 -0.22 1.17 18.76
C VAL A 114 0.63 -0.03 19.16
N SER A 115 0.26 -1.24 18.75
CA SER A 115 1.00 -2.46 19.05
C SER A 115 2.40 -2.52 18.42
N ASN A 116 2.66 -1.68 17.41
CA ASN A 116 3.92 -1.61 16.69
C ASN A 116 4.56 -0.20 16.69
N LYS A 117 4.12 0.67 17.61
CA LYS A 117 4.52 2.08 17.67
C LYS A 117 6.03 2.29 17.70
N SER A 118 6.75 1.50 18.52
CA SER A 118 8.20 1.59 18.67
C SER A 118 9.00 1.25 17.40
N LYS A 119 8.40 0.54 16.48
CA LYS A 119 9.01 0.15 15.20
C LYS A 119 8.77 1.17 14.08
N ARG A 120 8.03 2.26 14.37
CA ARG A 120 7.62 3.24 13.37
C ARG A 120 8.03 4.65 13.78
N PRO A 121 9.15 5.19 13.24
CA PRO A 121 9.71 6.48 13.65
C PRO A 121 8.72 7.65 13.61
N LEU A 122 7.82 7.67 12.60
CA LEU A 122 6.86 8.77 12.41
C LEU A 122 5.82 8.93 13.53
N ILE A 123 5.59 7.89 14.32
CA ILE A 123 4.56 7.86 15.36
C ILE A 123 5.09 7.49 16.75
N ALA A 124 6.39 7.22 16.87
CA ALA A 124 7.01 6.71 18.10
C ALA A 124 6.74 7.58 19.33
N ASP A 125 6.84 8.91 19.16
CA ASP A 125 6.76 9.89 20.24
C ASP A 125 5.39 10.58 20.37
N LYS A 126 4.36 10.13 19.60
CA LYS A 126 3.04 10.75 19.60
C LYS A 126 2.15 10.22 20.74
N SER A 127 1.35 11.11 21.35
CA SER A 127 0.25 10.72 22.23
C SER A 127 -0.87 10.02 21.42
N GLU A 128 -1.86 9.42 22.12
CA GLU A 128 -3.00 8.79 21.46
C GLU A 128 -3.77 9.76 20.57
N GLU A 129 -4.10 10.95 21.11
CA GLU A 129 -4.82 11.98 20.35
C GLU A 129 -4.03 12.47 19.14
N GLU A 130 -2.74 12.80 19.34
CA GLU A 130 -1.85 13.22 18.26
C GLU A 130 -1.72 12.15 17.17
N MET A 131 -1.71 10.89 17.55
CA MET A 131 -1.62 9.78 16.62
C MET A 131 -2.92 9.61 15.82
N LYS A 132 -4.09 9.74 16.47
CA LYS A 132 -5.38 9.71 15.76
C LYS A 132 -5.54 10.91 14.82
N GLU A 133 -5.15 12.10 15.24
CA GLU A 133 -5.13 13.28 14.37
C GLU A 133 -4.18 13.12 13.17
N PHE A 134 -3.00 12.57 13.41
CA PHE A 134 -2.02 12.27 12.36
C PHE A 134 -2.58 11.31 11.31
N ILE A 135 -3.23 10.22 11.74
CA ILE A 135 -3.89 9.27 10.86
C ILE A 135 -5.04 9.94 10.09
N ALA A 136 -5.89 10.68 10.79
CA ALA A 136 -7.05 11.36 10.20
C ALA A 136 -6.62 12.36 9.12
N LYS A 137 -5.60 13.17 9.39
CA LYS A 137 -5.05 14.13 8.43
C LYS A 137 -4.48 13.45 7.19
N HIS A 138 -3.70 12.40 7.37
CA HIS A 138 -3.16 11.61 6.25
C HIS A 138 -4.27 10.98 5.40
N LEU A 139 -5.27 10.37 6.03
CA LEU A 139 -6.39 9.78 5.31
C LEU A 139 -7.19 10.83 4.55
N PHE A 140 -7.40 12.00 5.15
CA PHE A 140 -8.07 13.11 4.48
C PHE A 140 -7.30 13.54 3.22
N ASP A 141 -5.99 13.78 3.35
CA ASP A 141 -5.14 14.22 2.24
C ASP A 141 -5.01 13.16 1.13
N ARG A 142 -5.05 11.87 1.49
CA ARG A 142 -4.86 10.75 0.56
C ARG A 142 -6.16 10.18 0.01
N SER A 143 -7.29 10.54 0.57
CA SER A 143 -8.62 9.99 0.24
C SER A 143 -8.94 10.12 -1.25
N PHE A 144 -8.69 11.27 -1.86
CA PHE A 144 -8.87 11.49 -3.29
C PHE A 144 -8.12 10.44 -4.13
N TYR A 145 -6.86 10.20 -3.81
CA TYR A 145 -6.00 9.28 -4.56
C TYR A 145 -6.36 7.82 -4.33
N TYR A 146 -6.61 7.42 -3.07
CA TYR A 146 -7.01 6.05 -2.74
C TYR A 146 -8.35 5.66 -3.37
N ASN A 147 -9.26 6.63 -3.51
CA ASN A 147 -10.57 6.40 -4.12
C ASN A 147 -10.54 6.18 -5.63
N HIS A 148 -9.39 6.34 -6.30
CA HIS A 148 -9.20 5.93 -7.69
C HIS A 148 -9.07 4.42 -7.86
N ALA A 149 -8.86 3.66 -6.79
CA ALA A 149 -8.89 2.21 -6.87
C ALA A 149 -10.26 1.72 -7.39
N GLN A 150 -10.23 0.71 -8.27
CA GLN A 150 -11.43 0.14 -8.86
C GLN A 150 -12.36 -0.49 -7.82
N TYR A 151 -11.77 -1.12 -6.81
CA TYR A 151 -12.50 -1.77 -5.73
C TYR A 151 -12.04 -1.25 -4.37
N LYS A 152 -12.99 -1.28 -3.42
CA LYS A 152 -12.74 -0.91 -2.02
C LYS A 152 -13.20 -2.06 -1.15
N VAL A 153 -12.31 -2.57 -0.34
CA VAL A 153 -12.59 -3.62 0.64
C VAL A 153 -12.45 -3.01 2.03
N ASN A 154 -13.54 -2.95 2.78
CA ASN A 154 -13.51 -2.55 4.19
C ASN A 154 -12.92 -3.69 5.00
N ILE A 155 -11.90 -3.38 5.82
CA ILE A 155 -11.20 -4.36 6.67
C ILE A 155 -11.54 -4.22 8.15
N ASP A 156 -12.42 -3.26 8.52
CA ASP A 156 -12.87 -3.11 9.90
C ASP A 156 -13.61 -4.37 10.36
N ASP A 157 -13.28 -4.82 11.57
CA ASP A 157 -13.88 -5.99 12.22
C ASP A 157 -13.75 -7.31 11.43
N LYS A 158 -12.79 -7.38 10.49
CA LYS A 158 -12.52 -8.58 9.69
C LYS A 158 -11.17 -9.19 10.00
N SER A 159 -11.14 -10.52 9.97
CA SER A 159 -9.90 -11.28 9.93
C SER A 159 -9.20 -11.15 8.58
N ILE A 160 -7.94 -11.58 8.54
CA ILE A 160 -7.18 -11.66 7.28
C ILE A 160 -7.86 -12.60 6.29
N GLU A 161 -8.38 -13.75 6.78
CA GLU A 161 -9.13 -14.72 5.96
C GLU A 161 -10.36 -14.11 5.32
N GLU A 162 -11.19 -13.43 6.10
CA GLU A 162 -12.40 -12.78 5.60
C GLU A 162 -12.07 -11.73 4.55
N THR A 163 -11.05 -10.91 4.81
CA THR A 163 -10.61 -9.89 3.85
C THR A 163 -10.09 -10.51 2.54
N VAL A 164 -9.32 -11.60 2.62
CA VAL A 164 -8.82 -12.30 1.43
C VAL A 164 -9.97 -12.94 0.65
N ASN A 165 -10.96 -13.51 1.33
CA ASN A 165 -12.15 -14.07 0.67
C ASN A 165 -12.96 -12.98 -0.06
N ASP A 166 -13.12 -11.79 0.54
CA ASP A 166 -13.76 -10.67 -0.13
C ASP A 166 -13.01 -10.28 -1.42
N ILE A 167 -11.67 -10.25 -1.35
CA ILE A 167 -10.84 -9.98 -2.53
C ILE A 167 -11.01 -11.07 -3.59
N LEU A 168 -11.00 -12.33 -3.21
CA LEU A 168 -11.20 -13.45 -4.15
C LEU A 168 -12.55 -13.36 -4.86
N ASN A 169 -13.60 -12.99 -4.15
CA ASN A 169 -14.93 -12.78 -4.74
C ASN A 169 -14.96 -11.63 -5.76
N LEU A 170 -14.14 -10.60 -5.56
CA LEU A 170 -14.00 -9.50 -6.54
C LEU A 170 -13.18 -9.90 -7.78
N LEU A 171 -12.31 -10.90 -7.66
CA LEU A 171 -11.44 -11.37 -8.74
C LEU A 171 -12.08 -12.47 -9.59
N ALA A 172 -13.14 -13.11 -9.08
CA ALA A 172 -13.88 -14.18 -9.77
C ALA A 172 -14.68 -13.65 -10.93
#